data_f85bc9555c15d3a6c09588cf2397e112
#
_entry.id   f85bc9555c15d3a6c09588cf2397e112
#
_cell.length_a   1.000
_cell.length_b   1.000
_cell.length_c   1.000
_cell.angle_alpha   90.00
_cell.angle_beta   90.00
_cell.angle_gamma   90.00
#
_symmetry.space_group_name_H-M   'P 1'
#
loop_
_entity.id
_entity.type
_entity.pdbx_description
1 polymer ?
#
loop_
_entity_poly.entity_id
_entity_poly.type
_entity_poly.pdbx_seq_one_letter_code
_entity_poly.pdbx_strand_id
1 'polypeptide(L)'
;MKIVKEFPPIYDKIKEKFTLSGREIFAWGNIIYNPGEGELGPELIAHEKIHKKQQGNDIEGWWEKYLADDSFRFEQELEAHQAEYKEICKLNKDRNIRHRYLVYLGGRLSSPVYGSMVSQMEAIKSIRGK
;
A
#
# COMPACT_ATOMS: atom_id res chain seq x y z
N MET A 1 1.17 8.33 13.46
CA MET A 1 -0.20 7.91 13.08
C MET A 1 -0.79 7.05 14.19
N LYS A 2 -2.09 7.14 14.38
CA LYS A 2 -2.81 6.30 15.33
C LYS A 2 -3.25 5.00 14.64
N ILE A 3 -3.09 3.87 15.32
CA ILE A 3 -3.51 2.57 14.80
C ILE A 3 -4.73 2.11 15.59
N VAL A 4 -5.81 1.76 14.88
CA VAL A 4 -7.04 1.26 15.51
C VAL A 4 -7.41 -0.11 14.93
N LYS A 5 -8.10 -0.92 15.72
CA LYS A 5 -8.48 -2.30 15.35
C LYS A 5 -9.91 -2.35 14.80
N GLU A 6 -10.20 -1.45 13.88
CA GLU A 6 -11.53 -1.27 13.32
C GLU A 6 -11.47 -1.26 11.81
N PHE A 7 -12.62 -1.42 11.17
CA PHE A 7 -12.73 -1.24 9.73
C PHE A 7 -12.81 0.26 9.39
N PRO A 8 -12.24 0.68 8.25
CA PRO A 8 -12.22 2.10 7.90
C PRO A 8 -13.59 2.61 7.48
N PRO A 9 -13.77 3.94 7.46
CA PRO A 9 -14.95 4.52 6.80
C PRO A 9 -15.03 4.02 5.36
N ILE A 10 -16.20 3.97 4.80
CA ILE A 10 -16.47 3.49 3.43
C ILE A 10 -16.00 2.04 3.16
N TYR A 11 -15.79 1.24 4.22
CA TYR A 11 -15.33 -0.14 4.04
C TYR A 11 -16.24 -0.93 3.08
N ASP A 12 -17.55 -0.68 3.12
CA ASP A 12 -18.51 -1.35 2.22
C ASP A 12 -18.19 -1.06 0.75
N LYS A 13 -17.83 0.18 0.43
CA LYS A 13 -17.46 0.56 -0.94
C LYS A 13 -16.14 -0.07 -1.37
N ILE A 14 -15.18 -0.15 -0.45
CA ILE A 14 -13.90 -0.81 -0.72
C ILE A 14 -14.15 -2.29 -1.01
N LYS A 15 -14.99 -2.93 -0.22
CA LYS A 15 -15.33 -4.34 -0.34
C LYS A 15 -16.07 -4.65 -1.65
N GLU A 16 -16.88 -3.71 -2.14
CA GLU A 16 -17.54 -3.85 -3.44
C GLU A 16 -16.54 -3.86 -4.59
N LYS A 17 -15.47 -3.09 -4.46
CA LYS A 17 -14.47 -2.97 -5.52
C LYS A 17 -13.47 -4.11 -5.50
N PHE A 18 -13.04 -4.58 -4.33
CA PHE A 18 -11.99 -5.56 -4.17
C PHE A 18 -12.45 -6.76 -3.36
N THR A 19 -11.84 -7.93 -3.66
CA THR A 19 -12.01 -9.12 -2.82
C THR A 19 -11.05 -8.98 -1.65
N LEU A 20 -11.59 -8.86 -0.43
CA LEU A 20 -10.79 -8.63 0.78
C LEU A 20 -10.84 -9.82 1.72
N SER A 21 -9.73 -10.04 2.43
CA SER A 21 -9.61 -11.12 3.43
C SER A 21 -10.14 -10.70 4.81
N GLY A 22 -10.30 -9.40 5.03
CA GLY A 22 -10.60 -8.83 6.34
C GLY A 22 -9.37 -8.48 7.16
N ARG A 23 -8.18 -8.66 6.59
CA ARG A 23 -6.89 -8.38 7.26
C ARG A 23 -6.11 -7.24 6.65
N GLU A 24 -6.63 -6.65 5.58
CA GLU A 24 -5.98 -5.52 4.94
C GLU A 24 -5.95 -4.33 5.87
N ILE A 25 -4.93 -3.48 5.71
CA ILE A 25 -4.82 -2.24 6.47
C ILE A 25 -5.09 -1.05 5.56
N PHE A 26 -5.59 0.03 6.14
CA PHE A 26 -6.04 1.19 5.37
C PHE A 26 -5.63 2.48 6.06
N ALA A 27 -5.13 3.45 5.28
CA ALA A 27 -4.85 4.78 5.79
C ALA A 27 -6.06 5.68 5.57
N TRP A 28 -6.48 6.36 6.62
CA TRP A 28 -7.53 7.38 6.57
C TRP A 28 -7.02 8.58 7.36
N GLY A 29 -6.37 9.53 6.64
CA GLY A 29 -5.72 10.65 7.31
C GLY A 29 -4.64 10.18 8.28
N ASN A 30 -4.71 10.59 9.52
CA ASN A 30 -3.72 10.25 10.55
C ASN A 30 -4.00 8.92 11.25
N ILE A 31 -4.90 8.11 10.71
CA ILE A 31 -5.30 6.84 11.33
C ILE A 31 -4.98 5.68 10.38
N ILE A 32 -4.40 4.61 10.93
CA ILE A 32 -4.27 3.33 10.25
C ILE A 32 -5.35 2.40 10.81
N TYR A 33 -6.24 1.92 9.95
CA TYR A 33 -7.25 0.93 10.32
C TYR A 33 -6.67 -0.46 10.10
N ASN A 34 -6.62 -1.25 11.17
CA ASN A 34 -6.02 -2.58 11.19
C ASN A 34 -7.01 -3.60 11.75
N PRO A 35 -8.06 -3.94 10.99
CA PRO A 35 -9.10 -4.85 11.49
C PRO A 35 -8.61 -6.26 11.80
N GLY A 36 -7.56 -6.73 11.11
CA GLY A 36 -6.98 -8.05 11.38
C GLY A 36 -6.17 -8.13 12.67
N GLU A 37 -5.91 -7.00 13.31
CA GLU A 37 -5.23 -6.90 14.61
C GLU A 37 -3.80 -7.47 14.65
N GLY A 38 -3.20 -7.72 13.48
CA GLY A 38 -1.81 -8.16 13.41
C GLY A 38 -0.83 -7.05 13.77
N GLU A 39 0.40 -7.41 14.08
CA GLU A 39 1.44 -6.42 14.31
C GLU A 39 1.83 -5.76 12.98
N LEU A 40 2.03 -4.45 13.01
CA LEU A 40 2.48 -3.69 11.85
C LEU A 40 3.95 -3.34 12.01
N GLY A 41 4.78 -3.88 11.12
CA GLY A 41 6.20 -3.54 11.10
C GLY A 41 6.42 -2.11 10.61
N PRO A 42 7.62 -1.56 10.84
CA PRO A 42 7.96 -0.20 10.40
C PRO A 42 7.76 0.01 8.91
N GLU A 43 7.95 -1.03 8.10
CA GLU A 43 7.80 -0.95 6.65
C GLU A 43 6.35 -0.71 6.24
N LEU A 44 5.38 -1.34 6.93
CA LEU A 44 3.96 -1.13 6.66
C LEU A 44 3.51 0.25 7.11
N ILE A 45 4.04 0.71 8.24
CA ILE A 45 3.76 2.07 8.72
C ILE A 45 4.30 3.11 7.72
N ALA A 46 5.50 2.88 7.17
CA ALA A 46 6.07 3.76 6.15
C ALA A 46 5.18 3.83 4.91
N HIS A 47 4.63 2.68 4.49
CA HIS A 47 3.70 2.58 3.38
C HIS A 47 2.45 3.44 3.64
N GLU A 48 1.82 3.27 4.82
CA GLU A 48 0.59 3.99 5.13
C GLU A 48 0.83 5.50 5.36
N LYS A 49 2.00 5.89 5.83
CA LYS A 49 2.35 7.31 5.95
C LYS A 49 2.39 8.02 4.59
N ILE A 50 2.79 7.31 3.55
CA ILE A 50 2.75 7.87 2.20
C ILE A 50 1.30 8.14 1.79
N HIS A 51 0.40 7.20 2.05
CA HIS A 51 -1.03 7.42 1.74
C HIS A 51 -1.60 8.60 2.53
N LYS A 52 -1.22 8.76 3.79
CA LYS A 52 -1.61 9.93 4.57
C LYS A 52 -1.19 11.22 3.87
N LYS A 53 0.05 11.28 3.41
CA LYS A 53 0.59 12.45 2.71
C LYS A 53 -0.15 12.72 1.41
N GLN A 54 -0.44 11.66 0.65
CA GLN A 54 -1.17 11.75 -0.62
C GLN A 54 -2.59 12.27 -0.41
N GLN A 55 -3.24 11.84 0.66
CA GLN A 55 -4.60 12.25 0.98
C GLN A 55 -4.71 13.73 1.34
N GLY A 56 -3.69 14.28 1.99
CA GLY A 56 -3.66 15.71 2.33
C GLY A 56 -4.89 16.16 3.08
N ASN A 57 -5.57 17.15 2.54
CA ASN A 57 -6.79 17.72 3.14
C ASN A 57 -8.08 17.13 2.58
N ASP A 58 -7.99 16.19 1.64
CA ASP A 58 -9.15 15.62 0.98
C ASP A 58 -9.09 14.10 1.00
N ILE A 59 -9.30 13.53 2.16
CA ILE A 59 -9.25 12.09 2.38
C ILE A 59 -10.31 11.38 1.54
N GLU A 60 -11.55 11.88 1.57
CA GLU A 60 -12.67 11.28 0.85
C GLU A 60 -12.46 11.34 -0.66
N GLY A 61 -12.01 12.48 -1.18
CA GLY A 61 -11.73 12.63 -2.60
C GLY A 61 -10.61 11.72 -3.08
N TRP A 62 -9.59 11.53 -2.24
CA TRP A 62 -8.51 10.59 -2.55
C TRP A 62 -9.06 9.16 -2.66
N TRP A 63 -9.89 8.75 -1.70
CA TRP A 63 -10.48 7.40 -1.72
C TRP A 63 -11.44 7.21 -2.89
N GLU A 64 -12.25 8.22 -3.24
CA GLU A 64 -13.12 8.14 -4.42
C GLU A 64 -12.31 7.88 -5.69
N LYS A 65 -11.23 8.62 -5.87
CA LYS A 65 -10.34 8.50 -7.02
C LYS A 65 -9.62 7.16 -7.02
N TYR A 66 -9.15 6.74 -5.85
CA TYR A 66 -8.45 5.47 -5.67
C TYR A 66 -9.34 4.30 -6.10
N LEU A 67 -10.62 4.33 -5.75
CA LEU A 67 -11.54 3.26 -6.10
C LEU A 67 -11.97 3.31 -7.57
N ALA A 68 -12.01 4.47 -8.17
CA ALA A 68 -12.56 4.66 -9.52
C ALA A 68 -11.52 4.62 -10.64
N ASP A 69 -10.27 4.98 -10.37
CA ASP A 69 -9.26 5.22 -11.40
C ASP A 69 -8.05 4.30 -11.19
N ASP A 70 -7.90 3.32 -12.09
CA ASP A 70 -6.80 2.35 -12.02
C ASP A 70 -5.42 3.00 -12.09
N SER A 71 -5.25 3.99 -12.98
CA SER A 71 -3.96 4.70 -13.13
C SER A 71 -3.60 5.47 -11.86
N PHE A 72 -4.57 6.17 -11.30
CA PHE A 72 -4.35 6.90 -10.06
C PHE A 72 -3.96 5.95 -8.93
N ARG A 73 -4.72 4.87 -8.77
CA ARG A 73 -4.46 3.86 -7.74
C ARG A 73 -3.07 3.26 -7.89
N PHE A 74 -2.67 2.91 -9.11
CA PHE A 74 -1.35 2.34 -9.36
C PHE A 74 -0.25 3.33 -8.95
N GLU A 75 -0.35 4.59 -9.33
CA GLU A 75 0.67 5.60 -9.01
C GLU A 75 0.77 5.85 -7.51
N GLN A 76 -0.37 5.89 -6.82
CA GLN A 76 -0.38 6.05 -5.36
C GLN A 76 0.32 4.86 -4.69
N GLU A 77 0.03 3.65 -5.16
CA GLU A 77 0.61 2.44 -4.59
C GLU A 77 2.09 2.28 -4.95
N LEU A 78 2.49 2.72 -6.13
CA LEU A 78 3.92 2.70 -6.48
C LEU A 78 4.74 3.51 -5.48
N GLU A 79 4.31 4.71 -5.17
CA GLU A 79 5.00 5.57 -4.22
C GLU A 79 5.05 4.93 -2.82
N ALA A 80 3.93 4.35 -2.39
CA ALA A 80 3.86 3.69 -1.09
C ALA A 80 4.73 2.44 -1.04
N HIS A 81 4.76 1.65 -2.10
CA HIS A 81 5.63 0.46 -2.19
C HIS A 81 7.10 0.84 -2.21
N GLN A 82 7.46 1.96 -2.85
CA GLN A 82 8.83 2.48 -2.82
C GLN A 82 9.26 2.82 -1.39
N ALA A 83 8.40 3.46 -0.63
CA ALA A 83 8.68 3.80 0.76
C ALA A 83 8.82 2.55 1.64
N GLU A 84 7.95 1.57 1.41
CA GLU A 84 7.99 0.29 2.11
C GLU A 84 9.31 -0.44 1.86
N TYR A 85 9.73 -0.54 0.60
CA TYR A 85 10.99 -1.19 0.23
C TYR A 85 12.20 -0.45 0.82
N LYS A 86 12.16 0.89 0.78
CA LYS A 86 13.24 1.70 1.35
C LYS A 86 13.41 1.43 2.84
N GLU A 87 12.30 1.27 3.54
CA GLU A 87 12.34 0.94 4.98
C GLU A 87 12.90 -0.47 5.21
N ILE A 88 12.51 -1.44 4.39
CA ILE A 88 13.07 -2.80 4.46
C ILE A 88 14.57 -2.77 4.26
N CYS A 89 15.07 -1.96 3.33
CA CYS A 89 16.51 -1.84 3.09
C CYS A 89 17.27 -1.23 4.28
N LYS A 90 16.63 -0.33 5.02
CA LYS A 90 17.23 0.21 6.25
C LYS A 90 17.33 -0.83 7.35
N LEU A 91 16.31 -1.69 7.47
CA LEU A 91 16.20 -2.66 8.55
C LEU A 91 16.99 -3.95 8.30
N ASN A 92 17.30 -4.26 7.05
CA ASN A 92 17.92 -5.52 6.67
C ASN A 92 19.16 -5.27 5.83
N LYS A 93 20.31 -5.77 6.29
CA LYS A 93 21.58 -5.70 5.56
C LYS A 93 21.74 -6.85 4.58
N ASP A 94 20.95 -7.93 4.75
CA ASP A 94 21.03 -9.13 3.92
C ASP A 94 20.40 -8.88 2.55
N ARG A 95 21.21 -9.00 1.50
CA ARG A 95 20.77 -8.77 0.11
C ARG A 95 19.67 -9.74 -0.31
N ASN A 96 19.70 -10.98 0.18
CA ASN A 96 18.71 -11.98 -0.17
C ASN A 96 17.34 -11.63 0.42
N ILE A 97 17.31 -11.13 1.66
CA ILE A 97 16.07 -10.70 2.31
C ILE A 97 15.48 -9.51 1.54
N ARG A 98 16.32 -8.53 1.21
CA ARG A 98 15.88 -7.35 0.45
C ARG A 98 15.32 -7.76 -0.91
N HIS A 99 15.99 -8.66 -1.59
CA HIS A 99 15.56 -9.11 -2.93
C HIS A 99 14.23 -9.85 -2.86
N ARG A 100 14.07 -10.76 -1.90
CA ARG A 100 12.82 -11.50 -1.73
C ARG A 100 11.65 -10.57 -1.45
N TYR A 101 11.89 -9.55 -0.63
CA TYR A 101 10.84 -8.56 -0.33
C TYR A 101 10.49 -7.76 -1.57
N LEU A 102 11.49 -7.36 -2.34
CA LEU A 102 11.29 -6.61 -3.59
C LEU A 102 10.47 -7.42 -4.60
N VAL A 103 10.76 -8.71 -4.75
CA VAL A 103 9.99 -9.60 -5.62
C VAL A 103 8.53 -9.70 -5.14
N TYR A 104 8.33 -9.85 -3.84
CA TYR A 104 7.00 -9.87 -3.22
C TYR A 104 6.22 -8.57 -3.54
N LEU A 105 6.84 -7.42 -3.34
CA LEU A 105 6.20 -6.13 -3.64
C LEU A 105 5.89 -5.97 -5.12
N GLY A 106 6.80 -6.43 -5.98
CA GLY A 106 6.58 -6.39 -7.42
C GLY A 106 5.39 -7.23 -7.84
N GLY A 107 5.22 -8.40 -7.22
CA GLY A 107 4.05 -9.26 -7.46
C GLY A 107 2.76 -8.59 -7.04
N ARG A 108 2.76 -7.88 -5.93
CA ARG A 108 1.58 -7.15 -5.47
C ARG A 108 1.24 -5.99 -6.41
N LEU A 109 2.25 -5.16 -6.74
CA LEU A 109 2.02 -3.96 -7.53
C LEU A 109 1.57 -4.28 -8.96
N SER A 110 1.99 -5.42 -9.50
CA SER A 110 1.59 -5.85 -10.84
C SER A 110 0.25 -6.58 -10.88
N SER A 111 -0.39 -6.76 -9.71
CA SER A 111 -1.62 -7.56 -9.60
C SER A 111 -2.87 -6.84 -10.13
N PRO A 112 -3.97 -7.59 -10.36
CA PRO A 112 -5.23 -6.99 -10.81
C PRO A 112 -5.81 -5.95 -9.86
N VAL A 113 -5.54 -6.05 -8.56
CA VAL A 113 -6.00 -5.04 -7.57
C VAL A 113 -5.54 -3.64 -7.97
N TYR A 114 -4.34 -3.54 -8.57
CA TYR A 114 -3.80 -2.27 -9.02
C TYR A 114 -3.87 -2.12 -10.55
N GLY A 115 -4.84 -2.80 -11.17
CA GLY A 115 -5.17 -2.61 -12.58
C GLY A 115 -4.33 -3.42 -13.58
N SER A 116 -3.47 -4.31 -13.12
CA SER A 116 -2.56 -5.08 -13.99
C SER A 116 -1.83 -4.19 -14.99
N MET A 117 -1.35 -3.03 -14.52
CA MET A 117 -0.81 -1.97 -15.37
C MET A 117 0.59 -2.27 -15.90
N VAL A 118 1.35 -3.09 -15.19
CA VAL A 118 2.74 -3.42 -15.53
C VAL A 118 3.00 -4.89 -15.26
N SER A 119 4.07 -5.42 -15.85
CA SER A 119 4.55 -6.76 -15.52
C SER A 119 5.23 -6.74 -14.15
N GLN A 120 5.44 -7.92 -13.57
CA GLN A 120 6.15 -8.03 -12.30
C GLN A 120 7.57 -7.47 -12.40
N MET A 121 8.25 -7.74 -13.51
CA MET A 121 9.61 -7.24 -13.74
C MET A 121 9.65 -5.72 -13.80
N GLU A 122 8.69 -5.11 -14.49
CA GLU A 122 8.57 -3.65 -14.55
C GLU A 122 8.27 -3.05 -13.19
N ALA A 123 7.37 -3.71 -12.42
CA ALA A 123 7.06 -3.28 -11.07
C ALA A 123 8.29 -3.31 -10.16
N ILE A 124 9.08 -4.40 -10.24
CA ILE A 124 10.32 -4.53 -9.46
C ILE A 124 11.27 -3.36 -9.77
N LYS A 125 11.47 -3.07 -11.04
CA LYS A 125 12.34 -1.96 -11.45
C LYS A 125 11.84 -0.61 -10.93
N SER A 126 10.53 -0.39 -11.03
CA SER A 126 9.91 0.87 -10.58
C SER A 126 10.02 1.04 -9.07
N ILE A 127 9.78 -0.03 -8.30
CA ILE A 127 9.87 0.02 -6.83
C ILE A 127 11.32 0.26 -6.39
N ARG A 128 12.26 -0.42 -7.01
CA ARG A 128 13.69 -0.25 -6.71
C ARG A 128 14.17 1.16 -7.03
N GLY A 129 13.57 1.79 -8.03
CA GLY A 129 13.84 3.18 -8.36
C GLY A 129 15.04 3.41 -9.27
N LYS A 130 15.67 2.39 -9.74
CA LYS A 130 16.80 2.52 -10.64
C LYS A 130 16.95 1.31 -11.52
#